data_e6a3df3184acdb7bc0e467444732442b
#
_entry.id   e6a3df3184acdb7bc0e467444732442b
#
_cell.length_a   1.000
_cell.length_b   1.000
_cell.length_c   1.000
_cell.angle_alpha   90.00
_cell.angle_beta   90.00
_cell.angle_gamma   90.00
#
_symmetry.space_group_name_H-M   'P 1'
#
loop_
_entity.id
_entity.type
_entity.pdbx_description
1 polymer ?
#
loop_
_entity_poly.entity_id
_entity_poly.type
_entity_poly.pdbx_seq_one_letter_code
_entity_poly.pdbx_strand_id
1 'polypeptide(L)'
;MGLGIMRIEKIPVGDNPPESLNVIIEVPVGGEPVKYEFDKASGALFVDRILHTPMRYPANYGFVPHTLSPDGDPLDALVVARSPFVPGCVVRARPIGVLNLEDEHGGDEKLICVPVDSTFPYYSDIGEQKDLPSIVLAQIE
;
A
#
# COMPACT_ATOMS: atom_id res chain seq x y z
N MET A 1 -17.79 7.60 23.07
CA MET A 1 -17.62 7.65 22.32
C MET A 1 -16.72 7.28 21.61
N GLY A 2 -16.63 7.24 21.08
CA GLY A 2 -16.30 6.68 20.09
C GLY A 2 -15.06 6.64 19.42
N LEU A 3 -14.18 5.99 19.87
CA LEU A 3 -13.10 5.54 19.04
C LEU A 3 -13.69 4.51 18.09
N GLY A 4 -13.81 4.85 16.82
CA GLY A 4 -14.28 3.91 15.83
C GLY A 4 -13.36 2.70 15.75
N ILE A 5 -13.93 1.52 15.89
CA ILE A 5 -13.22 0.29 15.60
C ILE A 5 -13.14 0.19 14.08
N MET A 6 -11.93 0.03 13.54
CA MET A 6 -11.77 -0.12 12.11
C MET A 6 -12.33 -1.48 11.67
N ARG A 7 -13.31 -1.45 10.79
CA ARG A 7 -13.91 -2.65 10.22
C ARG A 7 -13.45 -2.84 8.78
N ILE A 8 -12.36 -3.55 8.63
CA ILE A 8 -11.73 -3.75 7.33
C ILE A 8 -12.70 -4.41 6.35
N GLU A 9 -13.51 -5.34 6.82
CA GLU A 9 -14.48 -6.05 5.98
C GLU A 9 -15.57 -5.16 5.40
N LYS A 10 -15.74 -3.96 5.96
CA LYS A 10 -16.72 -3.00 5.45
C LYS A 10 -16.14 -1.97 4.49
N ILE A 11 -14.84 -1.99 4.29
CA ILE A 11 -14.19 -1.08 3.35
C ILE A 11 -14.21 -1.74 1.97
N PRO A 12 -14.87 -1.14 0.98
CA PRO A 12 -14.94 -1.76 -0.35
C PRO A 12 -13.58 -1.76 -1.04
N VAL A 13 -13.45 -2.59 -2.07
CA VAL A 13 -12.23 -2.68 -2.87
C VAL A 13 -11.94 -1.38 -3.61
N GLY A 14 -12.95 -0.58 -3.88
CA GLY A 14 -12.84 0.69 -4.56
C GLY A 14 -14.12 1.01 -5.33
N ASP A 15 -14.23 2.26 -5.78
CA ASP A 15 -15.42 2.72 -6.51
C ASP A 15 -15.43 2.23 -7.96
N ASN A 16 -14.27 2.04 -8.55
CA ASN A 16 -14.16 1.69 -9.96
C ASN A 16 -12.95 0.78 -10.22
N PRO A 17 -12.95 -0.44 -9.63
CA PRO A 17 -11.82 -1.35 -9.85
C PRO A 17 -11.80 -1.83 -11.32
N PRO A 18 -10.63 -2.07 -11.90
CA PRO A 18 -9.29 -1.87 -11.32
C PRO A 18 -8.72 -0.46 -11.53
N GLU A 19 -9.46 0.46 -12.15
CA GLU A 19 -8.95 1.79 -12.46
C GLU A 19 -8.69 2.61 -11.22
N SER A 20 -9.49 2.43 -10.17
CA SER A 20 -9.24 3.03 -8.87
C SER A 20 -9.58 2.05 -7.77
N LEU A 21 -8.69 1.96 -6.79
CA LEU A 21 -8.77 1.00 -5.69
C LEU A 21 -8.60 1.73 -4.37
N ASN A 22 -9.18 1.17 -3.32
CA ASN A 22 -8.90 1.62 -1.96
C ASN A 22 -7.71 0.85 -1.42
N VAL A 23 -6.73 1.56 -0.87
CA VAL A 23 -5.57 0.96 -0.21
C VAL A 23 -5.60 1.36 1.25
N ILE A 24 -5.55 0.37 2.13
CA ILE A 24 -5.47 0.59 3.57
C ILE A 24 -3.98 0.64 3.93
N ILE A 25 -3.54 1.78 4.45
CA ILE A 25 -2.13 2.00 4.71
C ILE A 25 -1.73 1.35 6.04
N GLU A 26 -0.62 0.62 6.02
CA GLU A 26 -0.03 0.00 7.20
C GLU A 26 1.27 0.70 7.60
N VAL A 27 2.12 1.06 6.63
CA VAL A 27 3.41 1.68 6.91
C VAL A 27 3.59 2.90 6.02
N PRO A 28 3.85 4.08 6.60
CA PRO A 28 4.05 5.29 5.79
C PRO A 28 5.41 5.32 5.10
N VAL A 29 5.50 6.06 4.00
CA VAL A 29 6.77 6.29 3.31
C VAL A 29 7.76 6.96 4.27
N GLY A 30 9.00 6.49 4.25
CA GLY A 30 10.04 7.02 5.13
C GLY A 30 9.82 6.71 6.60
N GLY A 31 8.89 5.84 6.92
CA GLY A 31 8.59 5.47 8.30
C GLY A 31 9.76 4.77 8.99
N GLU A 32 9.73 4.77 10.31
CA GLU A 32 10.73 4.07 11.12
C GLU A 32 10.77 2.59 10.73
N PRO A 33 11.87 1.90 10.98
CA PRO A 33 12.00 0.49 10.57
C PRO A 33 11.16 -0.44 11.44
N VAL A 34 9.88 -0.16 11.53
CA VAL A 34 8.89 -0.98 12.22
C VAL A 34 7.90 -1.46 11.18
N LYS A 35 7.70 -2.76 11.12
CA LYS A 35 6.69 -3.33 10.25
C LYS A 35 5.40 -3.48 11.02
N TYR A 36 4.33 -2.88 10.51
CA TYR A 36 2.99 -2.99 11.07
C TYR A 36 2.13 -3.88 10.17
N GLU A 37 1.17 -4.53 10.78
CA GLU A 37 0.24 -5.38 10.05
C GLU A 37 -1.13 -5.33 10.72
N PHE A 38 -2.19 -5.22 9.90
CA PHE A 38 -3.55 -5.32 10.41
C PHE A 38 -3.93 -6.76 10.68
N ASP A 39 -4.48 -6.98 11.86
CA ASP A 39 -5.19 -8.22 12.15
C ASP A 39 -6.62 -8.03 11.62
N LYS A 40 -6.97 -8.76 10.56
CA LYS A 40 -8.24 -8.59 9.87
C LYS A 40 -9.42 -8.99 10.78
N ALA A 41 -9.20 -9.91 11.71
CA ALA A 41 -10.27 -10.35 12.61
C ALA A 41 -10.64 -9.28 13.63
N SER A 42 -9.64 -8.64 14.25
CA SER A 42 -9.89 -7.63 15.29
C SER A 42 -9.97 -6.21 14.74
N GLY A 43 -9.42 -5.97 13.53
CA GLY A 43 -9.32 -4.63 12.96
C GLY A 43 -8.22 -3.78 13.60
N ALA A 44 -7.39 -4.36 14.45
CA ALA A 44 -6.32 -3.63 15.10
C ALA A 44 -5.02 -3.69 14.31
N LEU A 45 -4.22 -2.64 14.42
CA LEU A 45 -2.91 -2.58 13.82
C LEU A 45 -1.89 -3.08 14.85
N PHE A 46 -1.16 -4.13 14.48
CA PHE A 46 -0.17 -4.75 15.35
C PHE A 46 1.22 -4.41 14.89
N VAL A 47 2.15 -4.30 15.83
CA VAL A 47 3.57 -4.29 15.50
C VAL A 47 3.96 -5.73 15.16
N ASP A 48 4.28 -5.97 13.89
CA ASP A 48 4.70 -7.29 13.44
C ASP A 48 6.14 -7.55 13.86
N ARG A 49 7.02 -6.63 13.53
CA ARG A 49 8.43 -6.74 13.94
C ARG A 49 9.14 -5.41 13.79
N ILE A 50 10.26 -5.28 14.49
CA ILE A 50 11.17 -4.16 14.35
C ILE A 50 12.33 -4.62 13.48
N LEU A 51 12.58 -3.89 12.39
CA LEU A 51 13.62 -4.25 11.42
C LEU A 51 14.99 -3.81 11.96
N HIS A 52 16.00 -4.64 11.71
CA HIS A 52 17.38 -4.35 12.14
C HIS A 52 18.19 -3.65 11.04
N THR A 53 17.56 -2.72 10.34
CA THR A 53 18.18 -2.03 9.21
C THR A 53 17.77 -0.56 9.24
N PRO A 54 18.66 0.36 8.80
CA PRO A 54 18.30 1.76 8.65
C PRO A 54 17.43 2.04 7.42
N MET A 55 17.14 1.02 6.63
CA MET A 55 16.32 1.21 5.42
C MET A 55 14.90 1.61 5.80
N ARG A 56 14.34 2.53 5.03
CA ARG A 56 12.98 3.00 5.20
C ARG A 56 12.14 2.58 4.00
N TYR A 57 10.83 2.55 4.21
CA TYR A 57 9.93 2.19 3.13
C TYR A 57 9.98 3.26 2.03
N PRO A 58 10.13 2.86 0.75
CA PRO A 58 10.25 3.81 -0.37
C PRO A 58 8.91 4.41 -0.80
N ALA A 59 7.81 3.88 -0.31
CA ALA A 59 6.46 4.33 -0.62
C ALA A 59 5.56 4.03 0.57
N ASN A 60 4.32 4.53 0.54
CA ASN A 60 3.34 4.15 1.54
C ASN A 60 2.90 2.71 1.25
N TYR A 61 2.99 1.86 2.24
CA TYR A 61 2.76 0.43 2.09
C TYR A 61 1.43 0.04 2.74
N GLY A 62 0.67 -0.78 2.05
CA GLY A 62 -0.60 -1.25 2.58
C GLY A 62 -1.15 -2.41 1.75
N PHE A 63 -2.46 -2.57 1.76
CA PHE A 63 -3.12 -3.64 1.04
C PHE A 63 -4.47 -3.17 0.50
N VAL A 64 -4.95 -3.90 -0.52
CA VAL A 64 -6.26 -3.66 -1.11
C VAL A 64 -7.26 -4.61 -0.45
N PRO A 65 -8.32 -4.10 0.20
CA PRO A 65 -9.29 -4.98 0.85
C PRO A 65 -10.07 -5.82 -0.16
N HIS A 66 -10.57 -6.96 0.28
CA HIS A 66 -11.39 -7.88 -0.53
C HIS A 66 -10.66 -8.41 -1.77
N THR A 67 -9.33 -8.57 -1.68
CA THR A 67 -8.52 -9.20 -2.72
C THR A 67 -7.82 -10.42 -2.14
N LEU A 68 -7.36 -11.29 -3.03
CA LEU A 68 -6.68 -12.52 -2.64
C LEU A 68 -5.47 -12.72 -3.55
N SER A 69 -4.29 -12.73 -2.94
CA SER A 69 -3.03 -13.04 -3.63
C SER A 69 -2.76 -14.54 -3.60
N PRO A 70 -1.81 -15.03 -4.42
CA PRO A 70 -1.43 -16.44 -4.39
C PRO A 70 -1.00 -16.97 -3.03
N ASP A 71 -0.49 -16.11 -2.13
CA ASP A 71 -0.09 -16.48 -0.78
C ASP A 71 -1.27 -16.57 0.20
N GLY A 72 -2.49 -16.29 -0.24
CA GLY A 72 -3.69 -16.36 0.60
C GLY A 72 -4.02 -15.07 1.34
N ASP A 73 -3.15 -14.07 1.27
CA ASP A 73 -3.35 -12.77 1.91
C ASP A 73 -3.97 -11.75 0.93
N PRO A 74 -4.50 -10.63 1.42
CA PRO A 74 -4.89 -9.54 0.55
C PRO A 74 -3.73 -9.04 -0.30
N LEU A 75 -4.03 -8.48 -1.45
CA LEU A 75 -3.01 -7.97 -2.37
C LEU A 75 -2.32 -6.75 -1.78
N ASP A 76 -1.01 -6.83 -1.64
CA ASP A 76 -0.18 -5.72 -1.16
C ASP A 76 -0.08 -4.62 -2.19
N ALA A 77 0.04 -3.38 -1.73
CA ALA A 77 0.15 -2.22 -2.59
C ALA A 77 1.16 -1.22 -2.02
N LEU A 78 1.90 -0.61 -2.93
CA LEU A 78 2.77 0.52 -2.64
C LEU A 78 2.13 1.75 -3.25
N VAL A 79 1.83 2.76 -2.43
CA VAL A 79 1.29 4.02 -2.92
C VAL A 79 2.41 5.05 -2.92
N VAL A 80 2.86 5.42 -4.11
CA VAL A 80 3.95 6.37 -4.29
C VAL A 80 3.42 7.76 -4.01
N ALA A 81 3.99 8.44 -3.03
CA ALA A 81 3.69 9.83 -2.71
C ALA A 81 4.84 10.39 -1.89
N ARG A 82 5.01 11.70 -1.93
CA ARG A 82 6.01 12.37 -1.11
C ARG A 82 5.62 12.42 0.35
N SER A 83 4.32 12.46 0.60
CA SER A 83 3.79 12.60 1.96
C SER A 83 3.56 11.24 2.58
N PRO A 84 3.93 11.06 3.86
CA PRO A 84 3.55 9.86 4.58
C PRO A 84 2.07 9.91 4.94
N PHE A 85 1.38 8.81 4.71
CA PHE A 85 -0.04 8.69 5.08
C PHE A 85 -0.15 8.00 6.43
N VAL A 86 -1.10 8.45 7.23
CA VAL A 86 -1.32 7.90 8.57
C VAL A 86 -1.68 6.43 8.48
N PRO A 87 -1.03 5.54 9.26
CA PRO A 87 -1.44 4.13 9.31
C PRO A 87 -2.90 3.99 9.68
N GLY A 88 -3.60 3.13 8.96
CA GLY A 88 -5.03 2.93 9.12
C GLY A 88 -5.89 3.77 8.18
N CYS A 89 -5.33 4.76 7.50
CA CYS A 89 -6.12 5.55 6.56
C CYS A 89 -6.37 4.77 5.27
N VAL A 90 -7.44 5.14 4.59
CA VAL A 90 -7.78 4.60 3.27
C VAL A 90 -7.43 5.63 2.21
N VAL A 91 -6.63 5.23 1.24
CA VAL A 91 -6.24 6.10 0.13
C VAL A 91 -6.86 5.55 -1.14
N ARG A 92 -7.57 6.40 -1.87
CA ARG A 92 -8.01 6.04 -3.22
C ARG A 92 -6.82 6.18 -4.15
N ALA A 93 -6.46 5.07 -4.80
CA ALA A 93 -5.24 4.99 -5.58
C ALA A 93 -5.50 4.38 -6.95
N ARG A 94 -4.66 4.74 -7.88
CA ARG A 94 -4.72 4.28 -9.26
C ARG A 94 -3.52 3.38 -9.53
N PRO A 95 -3.73 2.11 -9.91
CA PRO A 95 -2.61 1.23 -10.24
C PRO A 95 -1.87 1.70 -11.48
N ILE A 96 -0.55 1.64 -11.43
CA ILE A 96 0.32 2.00 -12.56
C ILE A 96 1.30 0.89 -12.91
N GLY A 97 1.40 -0.15 -12.09
CA GLY A 97 2.30 -1.25 -12.38
C GLY A 97 2.25 -2.32 -11.31
N VAL A 98 3.06 -3.33 -11.50
CA VAL A 98 3.19 -4.48 -10.59
C VAL A 98 4.66 -4.75 -10.35
N LEU A 99 5.02 -4.93 -9.09
CA LEU A 99 6.35 -5.39 -8.71
C LEU A 99 6.25 -6.88 -8.41
N ASN A 100 6.97 -7.69 -9.18
CA ASN A 100 7.01 -9.13 -9.00
C ASN A 100 8.27 -9.50 -8.23
N LEU A 101 8.09 -10.08 -7.05
CA LEU A 101 9.18 -10.59 -6.23
C LEU A 101 9.00 -12.09 -6.10
N GLU A 102 10.10 -12.83 -6.21
CA GLU A 102 10.09 -14.26 -5.96
C GLU A 102 10.95 -14.55 -4.73
N ASP A 103 10.42 -15.34 -3.83
CA ASP A 103 11.16 -15.81 -2.67
C ASP A 103 11.03 -17.33 -2.59
N GLU A 104 11.57 -17.92 -1.53
CA GLU A 104 11.54 -19.37 -1.32
C GLU A 104 10.13 -19.94 -1.15
N HIS A 105 9.14 -19.08 -0.88
CA HIS A 105 7.74 -19.47 -0.69
C HIS A 105 6.90 -19.25 -1.95
N GLY A 106 7.50 -18.81 -3.06
CA GLY A 106 6.80 -18.55 -4.31
C GLY A 106 6.76 -17.08 -4.68
N GLY A 107 5.85 -16.74 -5.58
CA GLY A 107 5.73 -15.38 -6.07
C GLY A 107 5.05 -14.46 -5.07
N ASP A 108 5.58 -13.24 -4.95
CA ASP A 108 5.00 -12.17 -4.15
C ASP A 108 4.81 -10.97 -5.07
N GLU A 109 3.56 -10.58 -5.29
CA GLU A 109 3.22 -9.49 -6.19
C GLU A 109 2.73 -8.30 -5.37
N LYS A 110 3.22 -7.10 -5.73
CA LYS A 110 2.78 -5.86 -5.10
C LYS A 110 2.35 -4.89 -6.18
N LEU A 111 1.18 -4.30 -6.03
CA LEU A 111 0.74 -3.23 -6.92
C LEU A 111 1.55 -1.97 -6.64
N ILE A 112 1.90 -1.27 -7.70
CA ILE A 112 2.47 0.08 -7.60
C ILE A 112 1.38 1.05 -8.01
N CYS A 113 1.04 1.97 -7.12
CA CYS A 113 -0.07 2.89 -7.30
C CYS A 113 0.37 4.33 -7.04
N VAL A 114 -0.44 5.26 -7.55
CA VAL A 114 -0.36 6.68 -7.18
C VAL A 114 -1.74 7.11 -6.72
N PRO A 115 -1.84 8.15 -5.87
CA PRO A 115 -3.15 8.68 -5.49
C PRO A 115 -3.94 9.11 -6.71
N VAL A 116 -5.27 8.95 -6.68
CA VAL A 116 -6.11 9.43 -7.77
C VAL A 116 -6.06 10.96 -7.86
N ASP A 117 -6.34 11.50 -9.05
CA ASP A 117 -6.20 12.94 -9.31
C ASP A 117 -7.07 13.80 -8.40
N SER A 118 -8.25 13.31 -8.03
CA SER A 118 -9.14 14.06 -7.14
C SER A 118 -8.56 14.20 -5.73
N THR A 119 -7.66 13.29 -5.32
CA THR A 119 -6.96 13.38 -4.05
C THR A 119 -5.74 14.26 -4.17
N PHE A 120 -4.93 14.03 -5.22
CA PHE A 120 -3.73 14.81 -5.46
C PHE A 120 -3.32 14.72 -6.93
N PRO A 121 -3.53 15.79 -7.72
CA PRO A 121 -3.30 15.74 -9.18
C PRO A 121 -1.82 15.73 -9.58
N TYR A 122 -0.90 15.78 -8.64
CA TYR A 122 0.54 15.84 -8.92
C TYR A 122 1.00 14.67 -9.80
N TYR A 123 0.32 13.52 -9.71
CA TYR A 123 0.71 12.32 -10.44
C TYR A 123 -0.16 12.04 -11.67
N SER A 124 -0.91 13.05 -12.14
CA SER A 124 -1.84 12.85 -13.26
C SER A 124 -1.16 12.40 -14.55
N ASP A 125 0.10 12.77 -14.75
CA ASP A 125 0.88 12.39 -15.93
C ASP A 125 1.50 11.00 -15.83
N ILE A 126 1.38 10.36 -14.68
CA ILE A 126 1.97 9.04 -14.44
C ILE A 126 0.95 7.97 -14.82
N GLY A 127 1.17 7.30 -15.96
CA GLY A 127 0.29 6.24 -16.42
C GLY A 127 0.86 4.84 -16.17
N GLU A 128 2.20 4.73 -16.10
CA GLU A 128 2.91 3.48 -15.91
C GLU A 128 4.05 3.69 -14.93
N GLN A 129 4.53 2.60 -14.32
CA GLN A 129 5.62 2.71 -13.35
C GLN A 129 6.89 3.32 -13.94
N LYS A 130 7.15 3.10 -15.22
CA LYS A 130 8.32 3.70 -15.90
C LYS A 130 8.26 5.22 -15.99
N ASP A 131 7.08 5.81 -15.78
CA ASP A 131 6.91 7.27 -15.78
C ASP A 131 7.35 7.89 -14.46
N LEU A 132 7.57 7.09 -13.43
CA LEU A 132 8.09 7.57 -12.16
C LEU A 132 9.54 8.02 -12.32
N PRO A 133 9.98 9.01 -11.49
CA PRO A 133 11.39 9.37 -11.48
C PRO A 133 12.28 8.14 -11.25
N SER A 134 13.40 8.07 -11.94
CA SER A 134 14.28 6.92 -11.87
C SER A 134 14.77 6.60 -10.47
N ILE A 135 14.96 7.63 -9.64
CA ILE A 135 15.39 7.44 -8.26
C ILE A 135 14.29 6.72 -7.44
N VAL A 136 13.03 7.02 -7.72
CA VAL A 136 11.90 6.36 -7.05
C VAL A 136 11.84 4.88 -7.45
N LEU A 137 11.98 4.60 -8.75
CA LEU A 137 12.00 3.22 -9.25
C LEU A 137 13.13 2.43 -8.62
N ALA A 138 14.32 3.01 -8.51
CA ALA A 138 15.47 2.35 -7.91
C ALA A 138 15.22 2.02 -6.43
N GLN A 139 14.52 2.87 -5.71
CA GLN A 139 14.19 2.64 -4.30
C GLN A 139 13.16 1.53 -4.12
N ILE A 140 12.22 1.40 -5.04
CA ILE A 140 11.16 0.38 -4.99
C ILE A 140 11.73 -0.99 -5.36
N GLU A 141 12.59 -1.02 -6.37
CA GLU A 141 13.22 -2.26 -6.82
C GLU A 141 14.39 -2.63 -5.91
#